data_acd6926f053f2593851004728852ed3e
#
_entry.id   acd6926f053f2593851004728852ed3e
#
_cell.length_a   1.000
_cell.length_b   1.000
_cell.length_c   1.000
_cell.angle_alpha   90.00
_cell.angle_beta   90.00
_cell.angle_gamma   90.00
#
_symmetry.space_group_name_H-M   'P 1'
#
loop_
_entity.id
_entity.type
_entity.pdbx_description
1 polymer ?
#
loop_
_entity_poly.entity_id
_entity_poly.type
_entity_poly.pdbx_seq_one_letter_code
_entity_poly.pdbx_strand_id
1 'polypeptide(L)'
;DELITKILKAGMQAPGSRLKAEPWEFIVVKDARTREKLGNVAPNTKKAGEAPVVIVPLANINRAHYKMMWQEDMGACTENMLLEACNLGLGGLWIGVAPVEERMNDIAEIFNLPEGVKPYCMVCIGYPADDVENRFMDKFDESRIHYEKY
;
A
#
# COMPACT_ATOMS: atom_id res chain seq x y z
N ASP A 1 -0.53 6.45 16.83
CA ASP A 1 -0.43 4.98 16.77
C ASP A 1 -1.79 4.30 16.61
N GLU A 2 -2.83 4.79 17.27
CA GLU A 2 -4.19 4.21 17.17
C GLU A 2 -4.74 4.26 15.74
N LEU A 3 -4.60 5.40 15.05
CA LEU A 3 -5.05 5.56 13.65
C LEU A 3 -4.33 4.59 12.71
N ILE A 4 -3.00 4.44 12.88
CA ILE A 4 -2.23 3.48 12.09
C ILE A 4 -2.74 2.05 12.33
N THR A 5 -3.03 1.69 13.58
CA THR A 5 -3.58 0.38 13.90
C THR A 5 -4.93 0.14 13.21
N LYS A 6 -5.81 1.14 13.13
CA LYS A 6 -7.08 1.03 12.40
C LYS A 6 -6.86 0.79 10.91
N ILE A 7 -5.94 1.54 10.30
CA ILE A 7 -5.56 1.35 8.88
C ILE A 7 -5.04 -0.07 8.62
N LEU A 8 -4.13 -0.57 9.47
CA LEU A 8 -3.60 -1.93 9.33
C LEU A 8 -4.68 -3.00 9.51
N LYS A 9 -5.60 -2.81 10.47
CA LYS A 9 -6.74 -3.71 10.66
C LYS A 9 -7.64 -3.75 9.42
N ALA A 10 -7.92 -2.60 8.80
CA ALA A 10 -8.69 -2.54 7.56
C ALA A 10 -7.99 -3.29 6.43
N GLY A 11 -6.68 -3.09 6.26
CA GLY A 11 -5.89 -3.83 5.29
C GLY A 11 -6.00 -5.35 5.48
N MET A 12 -5.91 -5.81 6.71
CA MET A 12 -6.02 -7.25 7.05
C MET A 12 -7.42 -7.84 6.86
N GLN A 13 -8.45 -7.03 6.59
CA GLN A 13 -9.80 -7.51 6.23
C GLN A 13 -9.96 -7.78 4.73
N ALA A 14 -8.93 -7.54 3.93
CA ALA A 14 -8.99 -7.82 2.51
C ALA A 14 -9.22 -9.31 2.23
N PRO A 15 -9.99 -9.66 1.18
CA PRO A 15 -10.08 -11.03 0.73
C PRO A 15 -8.74 -11.47 0.15
N GLY A 16 -8.19 -12.57 0.64
CA GLY A 16 -7.04 -13.22 0.03
C GLY A 16 -7.47 -14.34 -0.90
N SER A 17 -6.60 -14.73 -1.82
CA SER A 17 -6.84 -15.82 -2.76
C SER A 17 -7.16 -17.12 -2.01
N ARG A 18 -8.33 -17.74 -2.31
CA ARG A 18 -8.86 -18.95 -1.65
C ARG A 18 -9.18 -18.80 -0.16
N LEU A 19 -9.60 -17.64 0.31
CA LEU A 19 -10.16 -17.39 1.65
C LEU A 19 -9.24 -17.72 2.86
N LYS A 20 -8.03 -18.20 2.63
CA LYS A 20 -7.08 -18.60 3.69
C LYS A 20 -5.69 -18.02 3.47
N ALA A 21 -5.48 -17.28 2.38
CA ALA A 21 -4.23 -16.60 2.15
C ALA A 21 -4.26 -15.25 2.85
N GLU A 22 -3.37 -15.06 3.77
CA GLU A 22 -3.11 -13.80 4.45
C GLU A 22 -1.63 -13.46 4.27
N PRO A 23 -1.22 -13.11 3.03
CA PRO A 23 0.19 -12.92 2.71
C PRO A 23 0.74 -11.61 3.26
N TRP A 24 -0.13 -10.69 3.68
CA TRP A 24 0.26 -9.34 4.07
C TRP A 24 1.00 -9.28 5.39
N GLU A 25 2.11 -8.59 5.35
CA GLU A 25 2.88 -8.08 6.47
C GLU A 25 3.11 -6.58 6.25
N PHE A 26 3.52 -5.87 7.27
CA PHE A 26 3.67 -4.41 7.16
C PHE A 26 4.90 -3.93 7.90
N ILE A 27 5.61 -2.98 7.30
CA ILE A 27 6.59 -2.16 8.02
C ILE A 27 6.02 -0.76 8.14
N VAL A 28 5.92 -0.26 9.38
CA VAL A 28 5.51 1.12 9.66
C VAL A 28 6.75 1.95 9.91
N VAL A 29 6.99 2.94 9.05
CA VAL A 29 8.19 3.77 9.07
C VAL A 29 7.84 5.17 9.54
N LYS A 30 8.36 5.54 10.72
CA LYS A 30 8.27 6.88 11.31
C LYS A 30 9.64 7.57 11.40
N ASP A 31 10.73 6.79 11.41
CA ASP A 31 12.08 7.32 11.45
C ASP A 31 12.38 8.13 10.18
N ALA A 32 12.83 9.38 10.38
CA ALA A 32 13.05 10.32 9.29
C ALA A 32 14.15 9.86 8.31
N ARG A 33 15.22 9.25 8.81
CA ARG A 33 16.31 8.76 7.98
C ARG A 33 15.88 7.60 7.10
N THR A 34 15.05 6.70 7.65
CA THR A 34 14.51 5.58 6.90
C THR A 34 13.50 6.05 5.84
N ARG A 35 12.66 7.03 6.18
CA ARG A 35 11.75 7.65 5.18
C ARG A 35 12.52 8.35 4.06
N GLU A 36 13.61 9.05 4.39
CA GLU A 36 14.49 9.66 3.39
C GLU A 36 15.07 8.62 2.43
N LYS A 37 15.55 7.48 2.95
CA LYS A 37 16.02 6.38 2.09
C LYS A 37 14.91 5.89 1.15
N LEU A 38 13.69 5.70 1.65
CA LEU A 38 12.54 5.33 0.82
C LEU A 38 12.22 6.39 -0.24
N GLY A 39 12.35 7.67 0.11
CA GLY A 39 12.18 8.79 -0.81
C GLY A 39 13.19 8.86 -1.95
N ASN A 40 14.33 8.18 -1.80
CA ASN A 40 15.42 8.16 -2.78
C ASN A 40 15.46 6.88 -3.64
N VAL A 41 14.55 5.94 -3.45
CA VAL A 41 14.49 4.67 -4.22
C VAL A 41 14.21 4.93 -5.71
N ALA A 42 13.41 5.94 -6.04
CA ALA A 42 13.13 6.33 -7.42
C ALA A 42 12.66 7.80 -7.50
N PRO A 43 12.70 8.44 -8.67
CA PRO A 43 12.28 9.85 -8.80
C PRO A 43 10.85 10.14 -8.32
N ASN A 44 9.94 9.17 -8.46
CA ASN A 44 8.53 9.30 -8.05
C ASN A 44 8.28 8.89 -6.59
N THR A 45 9.29 8.49 -5.83
CA THR A 45 9.15 8.08 -4.42
C THR A 45 9.41 9.20 -3.43
N LYS A 46 9.81 10.39 -3.88
CA LYS A 46 10.19 11.54 -3.06
C LYS A 46 9.20 11.84 -1.92
N LYS A 47 7.91 11.68 -2.17
CA LYS A 47 6.86 11.89 -1.17
C LYS A 47 6.96 10.96 0.04
N ALA A 48 7.60 9.82 -0.07
CA ALA A 48 7.86 8.94 1.08
C ALA A 48 8.83 9.59 2.10
N GLY A 49 9.79 10.38 1.64
CA GLY A 49 10.68 11.15 2.51
C GLY A 49 9.97 12.29 3.24
N GLU A 50 8.94 12.89 2.62
CA GLU A 50 8.21 14.05 3.12
C GLU A 50 7.05 13.66 4.07
N ALA A 51 6.45 12.49 3.89
CA ALA A 51 5.30 12.03 4.66
C ALA A 51 5.67 11.79 6.14
N PRO A 52 4.78 12.09 7.10
CA PRO A 52 5.05 11.82 8.51
C PRO A 52 5.13 10.32 8.85
N VAL A 53 4.42 9.49 8.08
CA VAL A 53 4.43 8.03 8.22
C VAL A 53 4.37 7.39 6.84
N VAL A 54 5.18 6.36 6.63
CA VAL A 54 5.09 5.48 5.46
C VAL A 54 4.81 4.07 5.95
N ILE A 55 3.78 3.44 5.40
CA ILE A 55 3.53 2.01 5.60
C ILE A 55 4.01 1.31 4.33
N VAL A 56 4.79 0.26 4.49
CA VAL A 56 5.26 -0.59 3.40
C VAL A 56 4.55 -1.94 3.51
N PRO A 57 3.48 -2.17 2.73
CA PRO A 57 2.86 -3.50 2.63
C PRO A 57 3.82 -4.49 1.97
N LEU A 58 3.98 -5.63 2.60
CA LEU A 58 4.85 -6.73 2.20
C LEU A 58 4.01 -7.97 1.95
N ALA A 59 4.33 -8.69 0.89
CA ALA A 59 3.77 -10.01 0.64
C ALA A 59 4.74 -11.10 1.14
N ASN A 60 4.33 -11.83 2.16
CA ASN A 60 5.02 -13.06 2.55
C ASN A 60 4.52 -14.22 1.67
N ILE A 61 5.30 -14.55 0.66
CA ILE A 61 4.92 -15.56 -0.35
C ILE A 61 4.82 -16.97 0.26
N ASN A 62 5.48 -17.21 1.39
CA ASN A 62 5.39 -18.50 2.09
C ASN A 62 4.03 -18.68 2.78
N ARG A 63 3.32 -17.58 3.07
CA ARG A 63 1.96 -17.57 3.61
C ARG A 63 0.88 -17.52 2.53
N ALA A 64 1.24 -17.11 1.30
CA ALA A 64 0.31 -17.03 0.18
C ALA A 64 -0.15 -18.45 -0.24
N HIS A 65 -1.46 -18.68 -0.23
CA HIS A 65 -2.01 -19.98 -0.65
C HIS A 65 -1.91 -20.16 -2.16
N TYR A 66 -2.11 -19.10 -2.93
CA TYR A 66 -1.99 -19.09 -4.40
C TYR A 66 -0.98 -18.02 -4.81
N LYS A 67 0.28 -18.44 -4.89
CA LYS A 67 1.45 -17.56 -5.03
C LYS A 67 1.41 -16.64 -6.26
N MET A 68 0.68 -17.01 -7.31
CA MET A 68 0.58 -16.20 -8.53
C MET A 68 -0.25 -14.94 -8.34
N MET A 69 -1.21 -14.96 -7.39
CA MET A 69 -2.17 -13.88 -7.18
C MET A 69 -1.76 -12.94 -6.03
N TRP A 70 -0.50 -12.97 -5.62
CA TRP A 70 -0.04 -12.18 -4.48
C TRP A 70 -0.20 -10.66 -4.69
N GLN A 71 -0.09 -10.19 -5.92
CA GLN A 71 -0.23 -8.76 -6.22
C GLN A 71 -1.70 -8.31 -6.09
N GLU A 72 -2.62 -9.13 -6.53
CA GLU A 72 -4.06 -8.90 -6.39
C GLU A 72 -4.47 -8.89 -4.91
N ASP A 73 -3.98 -9.86 -4.13
CA ASP A 73 -4.19 -9.90 -2.69
C ASP A 73 -3.67 -8.63 -2.00
N MET A 74 -2.44 -8.21 -2.34
CA MET A 74 -1.84 -6.99 -1.81
C MET A 74 -2.55 -5.73 -2.28
N GLY A 75 -3.08 -5.73 -3.50
CA GLY A 75 -3.89 -4.63 -4.05
C GLY A 75 -5.17 -4.42 -3.23
N ALA A 76 -5.91 -5.49 -2.95
CA ALA A 76 -7.11 -5.43 -2.13
C ALA A 76 -6.79 -4.94 -0.69
N CYS A 77 -5.72 -5.44 -0.10
CA CYS A 77 -5.25 -5.00 1.21
C CYS A 77 -4.92 -3.51 1.22
N THR A 78 -4.16 -3.04 0.24
CA THR A 78 -3.72 -1.64 0.16
C THR A 78 -4.89 -0.69 -0.07
N GLU A 79 -5.86 -1.05 -0.91
CA GLU A 79 -7.06 -0.25 -1.14
C GLU A 79 -7.89 -0.10 0.14
N ASN A 80 -8.10 -1.18 0.90
CA ASN A 80 -8.75 -1.10 2.20
C ASN A 80 -8.04 -0.13 3.16
N MET A 81 -6.70 -0.12 3.15
CA MET A 81 -5.92 0.82 3.97
C MET A 81 -6.17 2.28 3.56
N LEU A 82 -6.23 2.57 2.26
CA LEU A 82 -6.48 3.91 1.74
C LEU A 82 -7.91 4.38 2.05
N LEU A 83 -8.89 3.50 1.90
CA LEU A 83 -10.28 3.79 2.26
C LEU A 83 -10.44 4.10 3.75
N GLU A 84 -9.79 3.31 4.62
CA GLU A 84 -9.82 3.57 6.06
C GLU A 84 -9.06 4.85 6.41
N ALA A 85 -7.92 5.15 5.78
CA ALA A 85 -7.24 6.43 5.96
C ALA A 85 -8.16 7.61 5.65
N CYS A 86 -8.88 7.54 4.53
CA CYS A 86 -9.88 8.55 4.15
C CYS A 86 -11.03 8.64 5.17
N ASN A 87 -11.57 7.51 5.62
CA ASN A 87 -12.61 7.44 6.65
C ASN A 87 -12.18 8.09 7.98
N LEU A 88 -10.90 8.00 8.31
CA LEU A 88 -10.30 8.61 9.50
C LEU A 88 -9.91 10.09 9.31
N GLY A 89 -10.24 10.71 8.17
CA GLY A 89 -9.88 12.10 7.84
C GLY A 89 -8.42 12.30 7.49
N LEU A 90 -7.70 11.22 7.13
CA LEU A 90 -6.31 11.27 6.70
C LEU A 90 -6.19 11.28 5.18
N GLY A 91 -5.07 11.79 4.67
CA GLY A 91 -4.65 11.60 3.29
C GLY A 91 -3.81 10.34 3.15
N GLY A 92 -4.01 9.63 2.05
CA GLY A 92 -3.21 8.47 1.67
C GLY A 92 -2.67 8.59 0.25
N LEU A 93 -1.38 8.28 0.04
CA LEU A 93 -0.75 8.25 -1.27
C LEU A 93 -0.13 6.88 -1.52
N TRP A 94 -0.60 6.20 -2.55
CA TRP A 94 0.00 4.95 -3.03
C TRP A 94 1.17 5.23 -3.95
N ILE A 95 2.35 4.74 -3.60
CA ILE A 95 3.55 4.78 -4.44
C ILE A 95 3.86 3.35 -4.89
N GLY A 96 3.79 3.09 -6.20
CA GLY A 96 4.05 1.76 -6.76
C GLY A 96 5.51 1.32 -6.62
N VAL A 97 5.70 0.09 -6.16
CA VAL A 97 6.98 -0.60 -6.05
C VAL A 97 6.98 -1.83 -6.94
N ALA A 98 6.19 -2.85 -6.63
CA ALA A 98 5.99 -3.99 -7.51
C ALA A 98 5.18 -3.58 -8.77
N PRO A 99 5.47 -4.17 -9.93
CA PRO A 99 6.41 -5.27 -10.18
C PRO A 99 7.83 -4.81 -10.61
N VAL A 100 8.24 -3.58 -10.29
CA VAL A 100 9.55 -3.04 -10.70
C VAL A 100 10.64 -3.65 -9.81
N GLU A 101 11.37 -4.62 -10.34
CA GLU A 101 12.35 -5.41 -9.58
C GLU A 101 13.43 -4.56 -8.91
N GLU A 102 13.96 -3.54 -9.57
CA GLU A 102 14.95 -2.62 -9.01
C GLU A 102 14.44 -1.98 -7.71
N ARG A 103 13.23 -1.42 -7.74
CA ARG A 103 12.60 -0.81 -6.54
C ARG A 103 12.34 -1.83 -5.44
N MET A 104 11.91 -3.03 -5.83
CA MET A 104 11.67 -4.11 -4.87
C MET A 104 12.95 -4.52 -4.17
N ASN A 105 14.06 -4.63 -4.91
CA ASN A 105 15.37 -4.98 -4.37
C ASN A 105 15.91 -3.89 -3.43
N ASP A 106 15.83 -2.62 -3.83
CA ASP A 106 16.28 -1.49 -3.00
C ASP A 106 15.53 -1.44 -1.65
N ILE A 107 14.21 -1.64 -1.68
CA ILE A 107 13.41 -1.65 -0.45
C ILE A 107 13.69 -2.90 0.38
N ALA A 108 13.89 -4.05 -0.26
CA ALA A 108 14.26 -5.28 0.43
C ALA A 108 15.62 -5.13 1.15
N GLU A 109 16.57 -4.44 0.53
CA GLU A 109 17.88 -4.13 1.12
C GLU A 109 17.75 -3.16 2.31
N ILE A 110 16.98 -2.07 2.16
CA ILE A 110 16.75 -1.09 3.23
C ILE A 110 16.26 -1.76 4.52
N PHE A 111 15.39 -2.78 4.40
CA PHE A 111 14.77 -3.46 5.53
C PHE A 111 15.35 -4.84 5.84
N ASN A 112 16.36 -5.31 5.11
CA ASN A 112 16.91 -6.67 5.22
C ASN A 112 15.79 -7.73 5.17
N LEU A 113 14.90 -7.63 4.17
CA LEU A 113 13.77 -8.54 4.06
C LEU A 113 14.25 -9.99 3.87
N PRO A 114 13.66 -10.96 4.57
CA PRO A 114 14.01 -12.35 4.38
C PRO A 114 13.52 -12.88 3.03
N GLU A 115 14.11 -13.99 2.58
CA GLU A 115 13.68 -14.68 1.37
C GLU A 115 12.19 -15.02 1.43
N GLY A 116 11.49 -14.76 0.33
CA GLY A 116 10.06 -14.99 0.21
C GLY A 116 9.17 -13.86 0.74
N VAL A 117 9.76 -12.77 1.28
CA VAL A 117 9.02 -11.55 1.64
C VAL A 117 9.32 -10.47 0.60
N LYS A 118 8.27 -9.96 -0.06
CA LYS A 118 8.38 -9.01 -1.17
C LYS A 118 7.68 -7.69 -0.85
N PRO A 119 8.34 -6.54 -1.05
CA PRO A 119 7.68 -5.25 -0.92
C PRO A 119 6.71 -5.04 -2.09
N TYR A 120 5.50 -4.58 -1.79
CA TYR A 120 4.46 -4.38 -2.80
C TYR A 120 4.33 -2.91 -3.22
N CYS A 121 4.18 -2.03 -2.27
CA CYS A 121 4.08 -0.59 -2.50
C CYS A 121 4.51 0.17 -1.25
N MET A 122 4.47 1.50 -1.32
CA MET A 122 4.56 2.36 -0.14
C MET A 122 3.25 3.17 -0.05
N VAL A 123 2.69 3.24 1.16
CA VAL A 123 1.52 4.06 1.46
C VAL A 123 1.95 5.18 2.39
N CYS A 124 2.02 6.40 1.85
CA CYS A 124 2.28 7.59 2.65
C CYS A 124 0.99 8.03 3.33
N ILE A 125 1.01 8.22 4.64
CA ILE A 125 -0.13 8.64 5.45
C ILE A 125 0.20 9.94 6.16
N GLY A 126 -0.75 10.89 6.14
CA GLY A 126 -0.64 12.16 6.83
C GLY A 126 -1.96 12.88 6.92
N TYR A 127 -2.02 13.99 7.64
CA TYR A 127 -3.18 14.88 7.59
C TYR A 127 -3.16 15.65 6.27
N PRO A 128 -4.33 15.82 5.61
CA PRO A 128 -4.42 16.73 4.46
C PRO A 128 -4.03 18.16 4.89
N ALA A 129 -3.51 18.95 3.94
CA ALA A 129 -3.29 20.37 4.16
C ALA A 129 -4.65 21.08 4.37
N ASP A 130 -4.65 22.22 5.08
CA ASP A 130 -5.88 22.95 5.46
C ASP A 130 -6.73 23.39 4.26
N ASP A 131 -6.12 23.52 3.08
CA ASP A 131 -6.77 23.90 1.82
C ASP A 131 -7.20 22.70 0.96
N VAL A 132 -7.04 21.48 1.45
CA VAL A 132 -7.37 20.23 0.74
C VAL A 132 -8.48 19.47 1.46
N GLU A 133 -9.59 19.29 0.77
CA GLU A 133 -10.69 18.44 1.24
C GLU A 133 -10.71 17.09 0.52
N ASN A 134 -10.88 16.02 1.28
CA ASN A 134 -11.26 14.72 0.74
C ASN A 134 -12.70 14.81 0.24
N ARG A 135 -12.89 14.84 -1.08
CA ARG A 135 -14.21 14.93 -1.68
C ARG A 135 -14.45 13.80 -2.67
N PHE A 136 -15.69 13.38 -2.76
CA PHE A 136 -16.12 12.48 -3.81
C PHE A 136 -15.94 13.16 -5.17
N MET A 137 -15.27 12.47 -6.07
CA MET A 137 -15.17 12.85 -7.48
C MET A 137 -15.98 11.84 -8.29
N ASP A 138 -17.05 12.29 -8.93
CA ASP A 138 -17.81 11.43 -9.83
C ASP A 138 -16.98 11.11 -11.06
N LYS A 139 -16.58 9.83 -11.16
CA LYS A 139 -15.83 9.26 -12.27
C LYS A 139 -16.62 8.15 -12.97
N PHE A 140 -17.93 8.07 -12.67
CA PHE A 140 -18.80 7.09 -13.32
C PHE A 140 -18.88 7.38 -14.81
N ASP A 141 -18.68 6.36 -15.59
CA ASP A 141 -18.73 6.42 -17.06
C ASP A 141 -19.47 5.17 -17.55
N GLU A 142 -20.77 5.37 -17.90
CA GLU A 142 -21.65 4.31 -18.34
C GLU A 142 -21.13 3.59 -19.60
N SER A 143 -20.36 4.30 -20.45
CA SER A 143 -19.80 3.72 -21.67
C SER A 143 -18.79 2.59 -21.42
N ARG A 144 -18.32 2.44 -20.19
CA ARG A 144 -17.41 1.38 -19.75
C ARG A 144 -18.11 0.15 -19.18
N ILE A 145 -19.46 0.16 -19.18
CA ILE A 145 -20.27 -0.94 -18.65
C ILE A 145 -20.88 -1.70 -19.82
N HIS A 146 -20.58 -2.97 -19.88
CA HIS A 146 -21.10 -3.86 -20.92
C HIS A 146 -21.91 -4.98 -20.25
N TYR A 147 -23.08 -5.28 -20.80
CA TYR A 147 -23.96 -6.33 -20.32
C TYR A 147 -23.87 -7.53 -21.27
N GLU A 148 -23.47 -8.68 -20.75
CA GLU A 148 -23.31 -10.01 -21.42
C GLU A 148 -22.28 -10.02 -22.55
N LYS A 149 -22.07 -8.90 -23.24
CA LYS A 149 -21.13 -8.77 -24.38
C LYS A 149 -20.40 -7.46 -24.32
N TYR A 150 -19.17 -7.46 -24.82
CA TYR A 150 -18.37 -6.25 -25.03
C TYR A 150 -18.91 -5.49 -26.25
#